data_ab037111527a0b99462df08b8fc1f44b
#
_entry.id   ab037111527a0b99462df08b8fc1f44b
#
_cell.length_a   1.000
_cell.length_b   1.000
_cell.length_c   1.000
_cell.angle_alpha   90.00
_cell.angle_beta   90.00
_cell.angle_gamma   90.00
#
_symmetry.space_group_name_H-M   'P 1'
#
loop_
_entity.id
_entity.type
_entity.pdbx_description
1 polymer ?
#
loop_
_entity_poly.entity_id
_entity_poly.type
_entity_poly.pdbx_seq_one_letter_code
_entity_poly.pdbx_strand_id
1 'polypeptide(L)'
;MKDGVVPPAGDRYEELSRRVQDGHGTFDAKTALCLMDRPVAMKSNLHSVLFETTTTRMWVANASKDGAPAATQPYHEFKLSDLLTHHADTSAPALPAPPAKAAATATSSR
;
A
#
# COMPACT_ATOMS: atom_id res chain seq x y z
N MET A 1 11.08 10.39 17.71
CA MET A 1 10.35 9.57 18.66
C MET A 1 10.90 8.15 18.71
N LYS A 2 11.19 7.68 19.86
CA LYS A 2 11.78 6.36 19.96
C LYS A 2 10.99 5.41 20.83
N ASP A 3 10.18 5.94 21.69
CA ASP A 3 9.34 5.11 22.51
C ASP A 3 8.25 4.52 21.65
N GLY A 4 7.94 3.28 21.87
CA GLY A 4 6.92 2.60 21.11
C GLY A 4 7.41 1.94 19.85
N VAL A 5 8.65 2.14 19.47
CA VAL A 5 9.18 1.46 18.30
C VAL A 5 9.51 0.02 18.67
N VAL A 6 8.95 -0.90 17.92
CA VAL A 6 9.19 -2.32 18.14
C VAL A 6 10.52 -2.69 17.50
N PRO A 7 11.42 -3.29 18.25
CA PRO A 7 12.74 -3.58 17.70
C PRO A 7 12.76 -4.36 16.38
N PRO A 8 11.90 -5.34 16.15
CA PRO A 8 11.97 -6.03 14.85
C PRO A 8 11.63 -5.14 13.66
N ALA A 9 10.90 -4.06 13.90
CA ALA A 9 10.54 -3.13 12.85
C ALA A 9 11.47 -1.91 12.82
N GLY A 10 12.41 -1.83 13.77
CA GLY A 10 13.19 -0.62 13.96
C GLY A 10 13.99 -0.22 12.75
N ASP A 11 14.66 -1.15 12.13
CA ASP A 11 15.53 -0.85 10.98
C ASP A 11 14.73 -0.27 9.83
N ARG A 12 13.58 -0.85 9.55
CA ARG A 12 12.73 -0.38 8.47
C ARG A 12 12.16 1.00 8.78
N TYR A 13 11.71 1.19 9.99
CA TYR A 13 11.18 2.48 10.42
C TYR A 13 12.25 3.56 10.36
N GLU A 14 13.44 3.24 10.86
CA GLU A 14 14.52 4.20 10.87
C GLU A 14 14.94 4.60 9.47
N GLU A 15 15.01 3.63 8.56
CA GLU A 15 15.37 3.93 7.19
C GLU A 15 14.29 4.76 6.50
N LEU A 16 13.02 4.44 6.73
CA LEU A 16 11.94 5.24 6.16
C LEU A 16 11.96 6.67 6.69
N SER A 17 12.15 6.80 8.01
CA SER A 17 12.23 8.12 8.63
C SER A 17 13.37 8.94 8.06
N ARG A 18 14.52 8.33 7.87
CA ARG A 18 15.68 9.01 7.31
C ARG A 18 15.38 9.48 5.89
N ARG A 19 14.79 8.61 5.08
CA ARG A 19 14.45 8.97 3.70
C ARG A 19 13.45 10.11 3.63
N VAL A 20 12.45 10.08 4.51
CA VAL A 20 11.43 11.13 4.55
C VAL A 20 12.06 12.45 4.97
N GLN A 21 12.91 12.42 5.99
CA GLN A 21 13.58 13.64 6.47
C GLN A 21 14.51 14.21 5.41
N ASP A 22 15.30 13.37 4.78
CA ASP A 22 16.26 13.81 3.77
C ASP A 22 15.57 14.43 2.56
N GLY A 23 14.41 13.91 2.19
CA GLY A 23 13.70 14.41 1.02
C GLY A 23 12.56 15.36 1.32
N HIS A 24 12.41 15.78 2.57
CA HIS A 24 11.28 16.61 2.97
C HIS A 24 11.13 17.84 2.07
N GLY A 25 9.94 18.03 1.56
CA GLY A 25 9.64 19.17 0.70
C GLY A 25 10.02 18.97 -0.77
N THR A 26 10.61 17.84 -1.12
CA THR A 26 11.04 17.59 -2.51
C THR A 26 10.30 16.44 -3.17
N PHE A 27 9.38 15.80 -2.46
CA PHE A 27 8.71 14.63 -3.01
C PHE A 27 7.63 15.00 -4.01
N ASP A 28 7.64 14.28 -5.14
CA ASP A 28 6.47 14.16 -5.98
C ASP A 28 6.04 12.68 -5.95
N ALA A 29 5.02 12.32 -6.72
CA ALA A 29 4.53 10.95 -6.70
C ALA A 29 5.63 9.96 -7.07
N LYS A 30 6.38 10.30 -8.09
CA LYS A 30 7.40 9.38 -8.60
C LYS A 30 8.52 9.17 -7.59
N THR A 31 9.01 10.25 -6.99
CA THR A 31 10.08 10.13 -6.00
C THR A 31 9.59 9.51 -4.71
N ALA A 32 8.32 9.72 -4.36
CA ALA A 32 7.76 9.13 -3.15
C ALA A 32 7.69 7.60 -3.24
N LEU A 33 7.52 7.06 -4.43
CA LEU A 33 7.52 5.60 -4.58
C LEU A 33 8.83 4.98 -4.12
N CYS A 34 9.93 5.70 -4.27
CA CYS A 34 11.24 5.19 -3.87
C CYS A 34 11.39 5.06 -2.35
N LEU A 35 10.51 5.68 -1.59
CA LEU A 35 10.56 5.52 -0.13
C LEU A 35 10.38 4.07 0.28
N MET A 36 9.69 3.29 -0.52
CA MET A 36 9.42 1.89 -0.21
C MET A 36 10.49 0.94 -0.71
N ASP A 37 11.53 1.44 -1.36
CA ASP A 37 12.61 0.58 -1.81
C ASP A 37 13.22 -0.16 -0.62
N ARG A 38 13.77 -1.34 -0.93
CA ARG A 38 14.42 -2.13 0.12
C ARG A 38 15.40 -1.26 0.91
N PRO A 39 15.54 -1.46 2.20
CA PRO A 39 14.91 -2.49 3.04
C PRO A 39 13.56 -2.08 3.63
N VAL A 40 13.01 -0.90 3.31
CA VAL A 40 11.73 -0.49 3.88
C VAL A 40 10.65 -1.51 3.54
N ALA A 41 10.51 -1.85 2.26
CA ALA A 41 9.63 -2.96 1.88
C ALA A 41 10.36 -4.28 2.12
N MET A 42 9.64 -5.23 2.69
CA MET A 42 10.19 -6.55 2.94
C MET A 42 10.26 -7.37 1.66
N LYS A 43 11.10 -8.40 1.66
CA LYS A 43 11.14 -9.33 0.54
C LYS A 43 9.79 -9.97 0.27
N SER A 44 8.99 -10.15 1.30
CA SER A 44 7.67 -10.74 1.19
C SER A 44 6.57 -9.72 0.94
N ASN A 45 6.93 -8.52 0.54
CA ASN A 45 5.97 -7.45 0.30
C ASN A 45 5.02 -7.83 -0.83
N LEU A 46 3.75 -7.98 -0.50
CA LEU A 46 2.73 -8.42 -1.46
C LEU A 46 2.08 -7.25 -2.19
N HIS A 47 1.93 -6.14 -1.51
CA HIS A 47 1.30 -4.95 -2.06
C HIS A 47 2.08 -3.73 -1.68
N SER A 48 2.13 -2.77 -2.57
CA SER A 48 2.68 -1.46 -2.26
C SER A 48 1.77 -0.41 -2.87
N VAL A 49 1.39 0.58 -2.07
CA VAL A 49 0.43 1.59 -2.49
C VAL A 49 0.93 2.96 -2.08
N LEU A 50 0.79 3.90 -2.99
CA LEU A 50 1.02 5.31 -2.69
C LEU A 50 -0.27 6.07 -2.95
N PHE A 51 -0.68 6.88 -1.98
CA PHE A 51 -1.84 7.76 -2.12
C PHE A 51 -1.37 9.20 -2.24
N GLU A 52 -1.85 9.89 -3.26
CA GLU A 52 -1.69 11.33 -3.36
C GLU A 52 -3.04 11.96 -3.06
N THR A 53 -3.19 12.45 -1.83
CA THR A 53 -4.52 12.85 -1.34
C THR A 53 -5.03 14.14 -1.97
N THR A 54 -4.13 15.03 -2.35
CA THR A 54 -4.52 16.30 -2.96
C THR A 54 -5.23 16.11 -4.29
N THR A 55 -4.73 15.18 -5.10
CA THR A 55 -5.30 14.92 -6.43
C THR A 55 -6.17 13.69 -6.45
N THR A 56 -6.28 12.99 -5.33
CA THR A 56 -7.02 11.74 -5.19
C THR A 56 -6.57 10.67 -6.17
N ARG A 57 -5.27 10.57 -6.38
CA ARG A 57 -4.67 9.50 -7.18
C ARG A 57 -4.02 8.48 -6.29
N MET A 58 -3.90 7.28 -6.81
CA MET A 58 -3.21 6.22 -6.10
C MET A 58 -2.40 5.38 -7.10
N TRP A 59 -1.26 4.90 -6.64
CA TRP A 59 -0.41 4.00 -7.43
C TRP A 59 -0.30 2.70 -6.67
N VAL A 60 -0.49 1.60 -7.38
CA VAL A 60 -0.55 0.27 -6.77
C VAL A 60 0.38 -0.66 -7.51
N ALA A 61 1.15 -1.42 -6.76
CA ALA A 61 1.95 -2.51 -7.30
C ALA A 61 1.66 -3.77 -6.51
N ASN A 62 1.75 -4.89 -7.18
CA ASN A 62 1.59 -6.20 -6.56
C ASN A 62 2.84 -7.02 -6.78
N ALA A 63 3.10 -7.96 -5.88
CA ALA A 63 4.21 -8.89 -6.03
C ALA A 63 4.07 -9.69 -7.30
N SER A 64 5.19 -10.06 -7.90
CA SER A 64 5.17 -10.85 -9.11
C SER A 64 4.88 -12.31 -8.79
N LYS A 65 4.58 -13.06 -9.84
CA LYS A 65 4.27 -14.49 -9.69
C LYS A 65 5.45 -15.28 -9.17
N ASP A 66 6.65 -14.83 -9.46
CA ASP A 66 7.86 -15.53 -9.01
C ASP A 66 8.36 -15.03 -7.67
N GLY A 67 7.56 -14.21 -6.99
CA GLY A 67 7.88 -13.82 -5.63
C GLY A 67 8.68 -12.54 -5.47
N ALA A 68 8.89 -11.79 -6.54
CA ALA A 68 9.56 -10.50 -6.41
C ALA A 68 8.69 -9.53 -5.60
N PRO A 69 9.27 -8.73 -4.71
CA PRO A 69 8.49 -7.83 -3.87
C PRO A 69 7.69 -6.81 -4.68
N ALA A 70 6.52 -6.46 -4.18
CA ALA A 70 5.65 -5.51 -4.86
C ALA A 70 6.35 -4.18 -5.12
N ALA A 71 7.17 -3.72 -4.19
CA ALA A 71 7.83 -2.43 -4.34
C ALA A 71 8.81 -2.39 -5.52
N THR A 72 9.20 -3.55 -6.05
CA THR A 72 10.09 -3.63 -7.22
C THR A 72 9.32 -3.76 -8.53
N GLN A 73 8.00 -3.87 -8.46
CA GLN A 73 7.15 -4.08 -9.63
C GLN A 73 6.62 -2.76 -10.16
N PRO A 74 6.14 -2.73 -11.40
CA PRO A 74 5.55 -1.51 -11.94
C PRO A 74 4.33 -1.09 -11.13
N TYR A 75 4.20 0.19 -10.92
CA TYR A 75 3.04 0.77 -10.25
C TYR A 75 2.02 1.21 -11.30
N HIS A 76 0.76 0.94 -11.02
CA HIS A 76 -0.34 1.35 -11.89
C HIS A 76 -1.09 2.50 -11.23
N GLU A 77 -1.35 3.53 -11.99
CA GLU A 77 -2.01 4.73 -11.47
C GLU A 77 -3.52 4.61 -11.62
N PHE A 78 -4.24 5.02 -10.60
CA PHE A 78 -5.70 5.12 -10.60
C PHE A 78 -6.09 6.50 -10.11
N LYS A 79 -7.12 7.09 -10.73
CA LYS A 79 -7.71 8.34 -10.27
C LYS A 79 -9.06 8.04 -9.67
N LEU A 80 -9.34 8.61 -8.51
CA LEU A 80 -10.62 8.40 -7.86
C LEU A 80 -11.77 8.85 -8.73
N SER A 81 -11.63 9.99 -9.42
CA SER A 81 -12.70 10.49 -10.27
C SER A 81 -13.07 9.50 -11.38
N ASP A 82 -12.05 8.85 -11.96
CA ASP A 82 -12.30 7.85 -12.99
C ASP A 82 -13.01 6.63 -12.43
N LEU A 83 -12.61 6.22 -11.23
CA LEU A 83 -13.25 5.08 -10.59
C LEU A 83 -14.70 5.37 -10.22
N LEU A 84 -14.97 6.59 -9.81
CA LEU A 84 -16.34 6.99 -9.43
C LEU A 84 -17.28 7.09 -10.64
N THR A 85 -16.75 7.43 -11.80
CA THR A 85 -17.56 7.49 -13.01
C THR A 85 -17.76 6.14 -13.65
N HIS A 86 -16.98 5.15 -13.23
CA HIS A 86 -17.11 3.81 -13.76
C HIS A 86 -18.20 3.09 -12.98
N HIS A 87 -19.38 3.02 -13.57
CA HIS A 87 -20.52 2.41 -12.89
C HIS A 87 -20.29 0.93 -12.68
N ALA A 88 -20.72 0.44 -11.53
CA ALA A 88 -20.72 -0.99 -11.30
C ALA A 88 -21.59 -1.65 -12.33
N ASP A 89 -21.12 -2.78 -12.87
CA ASP A 89 -21.89 -3.55 -13.80
C ASP A 89 -23.00 -4.27 -13.02
N THR A 90 -24.21 -3.77 -13.15
CA THR A 90 -25.32 -4.33 -12.39
C THR A 90 -25.73 -5.70 -12.90
N SER A 91 -25.25 -6.09 -14.08
CA SER A 91 -25.51 -7.43 -14.59
C SER A 91 -24.54 -8.46 -14.03
N ALA A 92 -23.44 -8.01 -13.45
CA ALA A 92 -22.47 -8.91 -12.85
C ALA A 92 -23.00 -9.42 -11.50
N PRO A 93 -22.77 -10.68 -11.18
CA PRO A 93 -23.18 -11.17 -9.87
C PRO A 93 -22.42 -10.42 -8.78
N ALA A 94 -23.12 -10.10 -7.70
CA ALA A 94 -22.46 -9.54 -6.55
C ALA A 94 -21.50 -10.56 -5.96
N LEU A 95 -20.43 -10.06 -5.37
CA LEU A 95 -19.54 -10.94 -4.64
C LEU A 95 -20.31 -11.60 -3.51
N PRO A 96 -20.11 -12.90 -3.29
CA PRO A 96 -20.81 -13.54 -2.18
C PRO A 96 -20.38 -12.90 -0.87
N ALA A 97 -21.33 -12.82 0.05
CA ALA A 97 -21.01 -12.34 1.37
C ALA A 97 -19.99 -13.26 2.02
N PRO A 98 -19.09 -12.71 2.85
CA PRO A 98 -18.15 -13.58 3.56
C PRO A 98 -18.94 -14.59 4.41
N PRO A 99 -18.39 -15.79 4.60
CA PRO A 99 -19.05 -16.73 5.49
C PRO A 99 -19.26 -16.13 6.86
N ALA A 100 -20.38 -16.44 7.49
CA ALA A 100 -20.65 -15.92 8.81
C ALA A 100 -19.55 -16.25 9.80
N LYS A 101 -18.98 -17.41 9.67
CA LYS A 101 -17.86 -17.82 10.50
C LYS A 101 -16.68 -16.89 10.37
N ALA A 102 -16.31 -16.54 9.14
CA ALA A 102 -15.20 -15.63 8.91
C ALA A 102 -15.51 -14.26 9.46
N ALA A 103 -16.72 -13.78 9.24
CA ALA A 103 -17.10 -12.47 9.76
C ALA A 103 -17.09 -12.47 11.29
N ALA A 104 -17.62 -13.51 11.91
CA ALA A 104 -17.62 -13.62 13.35
C ALA A 104 -16.19 -13.66 13.90
N THR A 105 -15.33 -14.41 13.25
CA THR A 105 -13.94 -14.47 13.67
C THR A 105 -13.30 -13.10 13.56
N ALA A 106 -13.55 -12.41 12.48
CA ALA A 106 -12.99 -11.09 12.29
C ALA A 106 -13.43 -10.13 13.37
N THR A 107 -14.67 -10.22 13.82
CA THR A 107 -15.15 -9.32 14.85
C THR A 107 -14.71 -9.75 16.23
N SER A 108 -14.66 -11.02 16.49
CA SER A 108 -14.35 -11.50 17.83
C SER A 108 -12.87 -11.38 18.16
N SER A 109 -12.05 -11.22 17.18
CA SER A 109 -10.62 -11.14 17.43
C SER A 109 -10.19 -9.75 17.89
N ARG A 110 -11.07 -8.84 18.00
CA ARG A 110 -10.69 -7.51 18.47
C ARG A 110 -10.78 -7.41 19.93
#